data_43c2fd9694ce4c4e8b8136724bc486dd
#
_entry.id   43c2fd9694ce4c4e8b8136724bc486dd
#
_cell.length_a   1.000
_cell.length_b   1.000
_cell.length_c   1.000
_cell.angle_alpha   90.00
_cell.angle_beta   90.00
_cell.angle_gamma   90.00
#
_symmetry.space_group_name_H-M   'P 1'
#
loop_
_entity.id
_entity.type
_entity.pdbx_description
1 polymer ?
#
loop_
_entity_poly.entity_id
_entity_poly.type
_entity_poly.pdbx_seq_one_letter_code
_entity_poly.pdbx_strand_id
1 'polypeptide(L)'
;MVDLVGGLVVHARAGERDLYRPLAGSKLVDSAEPVAVVEALLALHPFRALYLADLDAIRGRGDHRPLLVELTTRFPELTIWVDAGIASEDRLRDLAALPGVRPVLGSESQADPRLLERAHALASERLVLSLDWRGEEPLDPAGLRERPELWPRDVIVMTLARVGTASGPDFARLDAVHRAAGSARRVWAAGGVRGLEDLERLWERGIAGALVATALHDGRLGRTELARLAESVA
;
A
#
# COMPACT_ATOMS: atom_id res chain seq x y z
N MET A 1 -5.87 -0.33 3.21
CA MET A 1 -4.53 0.10 3.67
C MET A 1 -4.63 0.80 5.00
N VAL A 2 -3.56 0.79 5.77
CA VAL A 2 -3.41 1.53 7.05
C VAL A 2 -2.06 2.23 7.09
N ASP A 3 -2.02 3.40 7.73
CA ASP A 3 -0.81 4.16 7.99
C ASP A 3 -0.65 4.26 9.52
N LEU A 4 0.57 4.04 10.03
CA LEU A 4 0.87 4.03 11.46
C LEU A 4 1.76 5.19 11.87
N VAL A 5 1.41 5.86 12.95
CA VAL A 5 2.24 6.84 13.68
C VAL A 5 2.05 6.62 15.18
N GLY A 6 3.14 6.47 15.92
CA GLY A 6 3.10 6.30 17.37
C GLY A 6 2.27 5.10 17.85
N GLY A 7 2.24 4.02 17.05
CA GLY A 7 1.48 2.80 17.37
C GLY A 7 -0.02 2.86 17.04
N LEU A 8 -0.53 3.96 16.49
CA LEU A 8 -1.94 4.12 16.14
C LEU A 8 -2.12 4.22 14.62
N VAL A 9 -3.26 3.76 14.14
CA VAL A 9 -3.70 4.01 12.77
C VAL A 9 -4.06 5.47 12.63
N VAL A 10 -3.56 6.12 11.57
CA VAL A 10 -3.80 7.53 11.30
C VAL A 10 -4.58 7.74 10.00
N HIS A 11 -5.24 8.87 9.91
CA HIS A 11 -5.91 9.30 8.69
C HIS A 11 -4.89 10.02 7.80
N ALA A 12 -4.37 9.32 6.80
CA ALA A 12 -3.46 9.89 5.81
C ALA A 12 -4.20 10.85 4.88
N ARG A 13 -3.59 12.02 4.60
CA ARG A 13 -4.16 13.03 3.72
C ARG A 13 -3.07 13.73 2.91
N ALA A 14 -3.19 13.64 1.58
CA ALA A 14 -2.37 14.35 0.60
C ALA A 14 -0.84 14.22 0.77
N GLY A 15 -0.36 13.21 1.49
CA GLY A 15 1.07 13.06 1.81
C GLY A 15 1.62 14.04 2.84
N GLU A 16 0.77 14.86 3.47
CA GLU A 16 1.14 15.85 4.49
C GLU A 16 1.30 15.18 5.87
N ARG A 17 2.32 14.32 5.99
CA ARG A 17 2.53 13.40 7.13
C ARG A 17 2.55 14.08 8.51
N ASP A 18 2.89 15.37 8.59
CA ASP A 18 2.91 16.13 9.87
C ASP A 18 1.50 16.52 10.34
N LEU A 19 0.53 16.49 9.44
CA LEU A 19 -0.88 16.78 9.73
C LEU A 19 -1.70 15.53 10.04
N TYR A 20 -1.12 14.34 9.96
CA TYR A 20 -1.86 13.12 10.22
C TYR A 20 -2.30 13.06 11.68
N ARG A 21 -3.51 12.59 11.90
CA ARG A 21 -4.14 12.44 13.23
C ARG A 21 -4.62 11.01 13.37
N PRO A 22 -4.71 10.49 14.60
CA PRO A 22 -5.31 9.20 14.85
C PRO A 22 -6.67 9.06 14.14
N LEU A 23 -6.95 7.86 13.64
CA LEU A 23 -8.20 7.57 12.95
C LEU A 23 -9.38 7.92 13.85
N ALA A 24 -10.26 8.75 13.32
CA ALA A 24 -11.49 9.18 14.00
C ALA A 24 -12.63 9.29 12.99
N GLY A 25 -13.88 9.14 13.45
CA GLY A 25 -15.08 9.25 12.62
C GLY A 25 -15.23 8.14 11.58
N SER A 26 -14.54 7.03 11.74
CA SER A 26 -14.71 5.84 10.90
C SER A 26 -16.11 5.23 11.12
N LYS A 27 -16.79 4.86 10.04
CA LYS A 27 -18.05 4.10 10.10
C LYS A 27 -17.83 2.60 10.36
N LEU A 28 -16.58 2.13 10.35
CA LEU A 28 -16.25 0.72 10.56
C LEU A 28 -15.89 0.43 12.01
N VAL A 29 -15.19 1.34 12.67
CA VAL A 29 -14.60 1.13 13.99
C VAL A 29 -14.47 2.47 14.72
N ASP A 30 -14.75 2.46 16.01
CA ASP A 30 -14.56 3.61 16.90
C ASP A 30 -13.25 3.45 17.70
N SER A 31 -12.16 3.18 16.98
CA SER A 31 -10.83 2.98 17.54
C SER A 31 -9.76 3.27 16.49
N ALA A 32 -8.61 3.78 16.95
CA ALA A 32 -7.40 3.91 16.15
C ALA A 32 -6.38 2.77 16.43
N GLU A 33 -6.71 1.83 17.32
CA GLU A 33 -5.85 0.69 17.62
C GLU A 33 -5.74 -0.24 16.39
N PRO A 34 -4.53 -0.59 15.94
CA PRO A 34 -4.31 -1.28 14.68
C PRO A 34 -5.04 -2.63 14.59
N VAL A 35 -5.04 -3.42 15.67
CA VAL A 35 -5.71 -4.72 15.70
C VAL A 35 -7.21 -4.55 15.51
N ALA A 36 -7.84 -3.61 16.23
CA ALA A 36 -9.27 -3.33 16.11
C ALA A 36 -9.65 -2.84 14.70
N VAL A 37 -8.81 -2.01 14.08
CA VAL A 37 -9.02 -1.54 12.72
C VAL A 37 -8.94 -2.70 11.73
N VAL A 38 -7.94 -3.58 11.85
CA VAL A 38 -7.79 -4.74 10.96
C VAL A 38 -8.96 -5.72 11.13
N GLU A 39 -9.39 -5.98 12.36
CA GLU A 39 -10.60 -6.80 12.63
C GLU A 39 -11.84 -6.23 11.95
N ALA A 40 -12.07 -4.94 12.06
CA ALA A 40 -13.21 -4.27 11.43
C ALA A 40 -13.15 -4.35 9.90
N LEU A 41 -11.96 -4.17 9.30
CA LEU A 41 -11.76 -4.34 7.86
C LEU A 41 -12.06 -5.78 7.41
N LEU A 42 -11.55 -6.77 8.12
CA LEU A 42 -11.80 -8.19 7.81
C LEU A 42 -13.25 -8.62 8.05
N ALA A 43 -13.91 -8.00 9.04
CA ALA A 43 -15.34 -8.19 9.25
C ALA A 43 -16.18 -7.57 8.14
N LEU A 44 -15.71 -6.49 7.48
CA LEU A 44 -16.38 -5.89 6.33
C LEU A 44 -16.29 -6.80 5.10
N HIS A 45 -15.09 -7.29 4.79
CA HIS A 45 -14.81 -8.15 3.63
C HIS A 45 -13.58 -9.02 3.92
N PRO A 46 -13.51 -10.28 3.44
CA PRO A 46 -12.38 -11.18 3.66
C PRO A 46 -11.17 -10.78 2.79
N PHE A 47 -10.60 -9.62 3.05
CA PHE A 47 -9.39 -9.15 2.37
C PHE A 47 -8.24 -10.13 2.55
N ARG A 48 -7.49 -10.39 1.48
CA ARG A 48 -6.31 -11.27 1.49
C ARG A 48 -5.00 -10.51 1.67
N ALA A 49 -5.02 -9.20 1.49
CA ALA A 49 -3.85 -8.34 1.60
C ALA A 49 -4.18 -7.05 2.34
N LEU A 50 -3.26 -6.63 3.20
CA LEU A 50 -3.26 -5.34 3.88
C LEU A 50 -1.96 -4.62 3.56
N TYR A 51 -2.03 -3.41 2.99
CA TYR A 51 -0.88 -2.52 2.94
C TYR A 51 -0.77 -1.74 4.25
N LEU A 52 0.42 -1.74 4.84
CA LEU A 52 0.74 -1.06 6.08
C LEU A 52 1.97 -0.18 5.88
N ALA A 53 1.78 1.15 6.00
CA ALA A 53 2.88 2.10 6.05
C ALA A 53 3.27 2.37 7.50
N ASP A 54 4.48 1.98 7.89
CA ASP A 54 5.09 2.34 9.17
C ASP A 54 5.80 3.70 9.03
N LEU A 55 5.06 4.78 9.28
CA LEU A 55 5.57 6.14 9.09
C LEU A 55 6.66 6.53 10.08
N ASP A 56 6.71 5.89 11.24
CA ASP A 56 7.81 6.11 12.19
C ASP A 56 9.10 5.48 11.66
N ALA A 57 9.02 4.27 11.11
CA ALA A 57 10.15 3.61 10.47
C ALA A 57 10.63 4.38 9.21
N ILE A 58 9.70 4.81 8.34
CA ILE A 58 10.01 5.63 7.16
C ILE A 58 10.74 6.92 7.55
N ARG A 59 10.42 7.49 8.72
CA ARG A 59 11.02 8.73 9.23
C ARG A 59 12.24 8.50 10.13
N GLY A 60 12.67 7.25 10.33
CA GLY A 60 13.79 6.92 11.23
C GLY A 60 13.52 7.18 12.71
N ARG A 61 12.26 7.09 13.16
CA ARG A 61 11.80 7.37 14.52
C ARG A 61 11.50 6.11 15.35
N GLY A 62 11.95 4.96 14.91
CA GLY A 62 11.65 3.65 15.48
C GLY A 62 10.92 2.76 14.48
N ASP A 63 10.31 1.67 14.95
CA ASP A 63 9.49 0.78 14.13
C ASP A 63 8.39 0.09 14.95
N HIS A 64 7.45 -0.53 14.25
CA HIS A 64 6.34 -1.25 14.85
C HIS A 64 6.47 -2.78 14.62
N ARG A 65 7.70 -3.33 14.66
CA ARG A 65 7.95 -4.78 14.47
C ARG A 65 7.12 -5.67 15.42
N PRO A 66 6.97 -5.35 16.73
CA PRO A 66 6.11 -6.16 17.62
C PRO A 66 4.66 -6.23 17.13
N LEU A 67 4.11 -5.12 16.65
CA LEU A 67 2.76 -5.08 16.07
C LEU A 67 2.66 -5.93 14.80
N LEU A 68 3.68 -5.92 13.93
CA LEU A 68 3.68 -6.78 12.74
C LEU A 68 3.62 -8.27 13.12
N VAL A 69 4.37 -8.68 14.13
CA VAL A 69 4.34 -10.05 14.66
C VAL A 69 2.96 -10.38 15.23
N GLU A 70 2.35 -9.47 15.99
CA GLU A 70 1.00 -9.65 16.53
C GLU A 70 -0.02 -9.81 15.40
N LEU A 71 -0.03 -8.90 14.41
CA LEU A 71 -0.97 -8.94 13.29
C LEU A 71 -0.83 -10.23 12.46
N THR A 72 0.40 -10.65 12.13
CA THR A 72 0.62 -11.87 11.36
C THR A 72 0.27 -13.14 12.14
N THR A 73 0.39 -13.12 13.46
CA THR A 73 -0.01 -14.24 14.33
C THR A 73 -1.54 -14.32 14.46
N ARG A 74 -2.19 -13.17 14.63
CA ARG A 74 -3.64 -13.09 14.84
C ARG A 74 -4.42 -13.31 13.55
N PHE A 75 -3.88 -12.90 12.40
CA PHE A 75 -4.53 -12.98 11.09
C PHE A 75 -3.64 -13.74 10.08
N PRO A 76 -3.44 -15.06 10.26
CA PRO A 76 -2.48 -15.84 9.45
C PRO A 76 -2.85 -15.95 7.97
N GLU A 77 -4.12 -15.73 7.61
CA GLU A 77 -4.60 -15.72 6.22
C GLU A 77 -4.39 -14.36 5.53
N LEU A 78 -3.99 -13.32 6.28
CA LEU A 78 -3.77 -11.98 5.76
C LEU A 78 -2.29 -11.78 5.42
N THR A 79 -2.01 -11.46 4.17
CA THR A 79 -0.66 -11.04 3.78
C THR A 79 -0.49 -9.54 4.02
N ILE A 80 0.53 -9.14 4.78
CA ILE A 80 0.79 -7.73 5.10
C ILE A 80 1.91 -7.20 4.22
N TRP A 81 1.61 -6.21 3.39
CA TRP A 81 2.56 -5.49 2.57
C TRP A 81 3.10 -4.32 3.38
N VAL A 82 4.36 -4.40 3.83
CA VAL A 82 4.92 -3.46 4.80
C VAL A 82 5.86 -2.49 4.12
N ASP A 83 5.49 -1.23 4.10
CA ASP A 83 6.38 -0.12 3.79
C ASP A 83 6.92 0.49 5.10
N ALA A 84 8.21 0.31 5.32
CA ALA A 84 8.92 0.76 6.52
C ALA A 84 10.20 1.54 6.16
N GLY A 85 10.21 2.21 4.99
CA GLY A 85 11.35 2.99 4.53
C GLY A 85 12.61 2.14 4.33
N ILE A 86 12.48 0.97 3.68
CA ILE A 86 13.58 0.03 3.50
C ILE A 86 14.67 0.66 2.65
N ALA A 87 15.83 0.97 3.23
CA ALA A 87 16.99 1.55 2.57
C ALA A 87 18.26 0.68 2.70
N SER A 88 18.16 -0.53 3.27
CA SER A 88 19.28 -1.45 3.43
C SER A 88 18.87 -2.92 3.27
N GLU A 89 19.85 -3.77 2.92
CA GLU A 89 19.63 -5.21 2.83
C GLU A 89 19.25 -5.84 4.17
N ASP A 90 19.84 -5.39 5.27
CA ASP A 90 19.55 -5.92 6.60
C ASP A 90 18.10 -5.65 6.99
N ARG A 91 17.62 -4.44 6.76
CA ARG A 91 16.21 -4.11 6.98
C ARG A 91 15.27 -4.92 6.10
N LEU A 92 15.65 -5.14 4.83
CA LEU A 92 14.90 -6.00 3.92
C LEU A 92 14.84 -7.45 4.42
N ARG A 93 15.98 -8.01 4.84
CA ARG A 93 16.05 -9.38 5.40
C ARG A 93 15.21 -9.52 6.65
N ASP A 94 15.27 -8.55 7.56
CA ASP A 94 14.51 -8.52 8.81
C ASP A 94 13.00 -8.59 8.57
N LEU A 95 12.48 -7.80 7.63
CA LEU A 95 11.07 -7.84 7.27
C LEU A 95 10.69 -9.08 6.48
N ALA A 96 11.54 -9.48 5.54
CA ALA A 96 11.33 -10.69 4.75
C ALA A 96 11.36 -11.98 5.59
N ALA A 97 11.99 -11.97 6.76
CA ALA A 97 12.00 -13.10 7.69
C ALA A 97 10.66 -13.30 8.42
N LEU A 98 9.78 -12.28 8.45
CA LEU A 98 8.49 -12.39 9.12
C LEU A 98 7.50 -13.19 8.26
N PRO A 99 6.87 -14.25 8.79
CA PRO A 99 5.81 -14.96 8.10
C PRO A 99 4.64 -14.01 7.78
N GLY A 100 4.02 -14.18 6.61
CA GLY A 100 2.89 -13.35 6.19
C GLY A 100 3.23 -11.91 5.80
N VAL A 101 4.51 -11.49 5.88
CA VAL A 101 4.95 -10.15 5.48
C VAL A 101 5.51 -10.17 4.07
N ARG A 102 5.14 -9.18 3.27
CA ARG A 102 5.76 -8.82 1.99
C ARG A 102 6.40 -7.44 2.12
N PRO A 103 7.75 -7.34 2.02
CA PRO A 103 8.43 -6.05 2.07
C PRO A 103 8.06 -5.17 0.87
N VAL A 104 7.79 -3.89 1.12
CA VAL A 104 7.59 -2.87 0.10
C VAL A 104 8.83 -1.97 0.05
N LEU A 105 9.46 -1.89 -1.11
CA LEU A 105 10.50 -0.90 -1.40
C LEU A 105 9.82 0.35 -1.97
N GLY A 106 9.75 1.42 -1.17
CA GLY A 106 9.30 2.72 -1.65
C GLY A 106 10.39 3.43 -2.44
N SER A 107 10.09 3.93 -3.63
CA SER A 107 11.05 4.66 -4.46
C SER A 107 11.60 5.90 -3.76
N GLU A 108 10.80 6.56 -2.91
CA GLU A 108 11.23 7.72 -2.11
C GLU A 108 12.41 7.41 -1.18
N SER A 109 12.57 6.13 -0.76
CA SER A 109 13.58 5.69 0.19
C SER A 109 14.85 5.15 -0.48
N GLN A 110 14.90 5.08 -1.82
CA GLN A 110 16.04 4.50 -2.54
C GLN A 110 17.00 5.60 -3.02
N ALA A 111 18.23 5.54 -2.54
CA ALA A 111 19.29 6.45 -2.99
C ALA A 111 19.90 6.02 -4.32
N ASP A 112 19.90 4.71 -4.61
CA ASP A 112 20.39 4.12 -5.86
C ASP A 112 19.63 2.80 -6.15
N PRO A 113 19.68 2.26 -7.39
CA PRO A 113 18.94 1.07 -7.76
C PRO A 113 19.50 -0.25 -7.21
N ARG A 114 20.71 -0.26 -6.62
CA ARG A 114 21.43 -1.48 -6.22
C ARG A 114 20.67 -2.32 -5.20
N LEU A 115 19.92 -1.66 -4.29
CA LEU A 115 19.13 -2.41 -3.32
C LEU A 115 18.01 -3.19 -4.03
N LEU A 116 17.32 -2.59 -5.00
CA LEU A 116 16.28 -3.27 -5.77
C LEU A 116 16.86 -4.44 -6.59
N GLU A 117 18.03 -4.25 -7.21
CA GLU A 117 18.73 -5.32 -7.95
C GLU A 117 19.01 -6.54 -7.05
N ARG A 118 19.45 -6.30 -5.81
CA ARG A 118 19.74 -7.38 -4.83
C ARG A 118 18.49 -7.90 -4.12
N ALA A 119 17.47 -7.10 -4.01
CA ALA A 119 16.24 -7.44 -3.30
C ALA A 119 15.52 -8.65 -3.89
N HIS A 120 15.64 -8.87 -5.20
CA HIS A 120 15.11 -10.07 -5.86
C HIS A 120 15.70 -11.36 -5.29
N ALA A 121 17.00 -11.38 -4.98
CA ALA A 121 17.65 -12.55 -4.36
C ALA A 121 17.27 -12.72 -2.88
N LEU A 122 16.91 -11.63 -2.19
CA LEU A 122 16.63 -11.63 -0.75
C LEU A 122 15.15 -11.89 -0.42
N ALA A 123 14.25 -11.36 -1.21
CA ALA A 123 12.81 -11.42 -0.94
C ALA A 123 12.00 -12.13 -2.04
N SER A 124 12.63 -12.44 -3.21
CA SER A 124 12.04 -13.20 -4.30
C SER A 124 10.63 -12.69 -4.68
N GLU A 125 9.68 -13.61 -4.87
CA GLU A 125 8.28 -13.33 -5.27
C GLU A 125 7.49 -12.48 -4.24
N ARG A 126 8.02 -12.28 -3.03
CA ARG A 126 7.35 -11.48 -2.00
C ARG A 126 7.64 -9.98 -2.08
N LEU A 127 8.66 -9.59 -2.85
CA LEU A 127 9.00 -8.19 -3.00
C LEU A 127 7.89 -7.41 -3.69
N VAL A 128 7.62 -6.20 -3.21
CA VAL A 128 6.73 -5.22 -3.82
C VAL A 128 7.52 -3.93 -4.01
N LEU A 129 7.35 -3.26 -5.14
CA LEU A 129 7.90 -1.91 -5.38
C LEU A 129 6.76 -0.90 -5.28
N SER A 130 6.95 0.19 -4.55
CA SER A 130 6.09 1.37 -4.64
C SER A 130 6.81 2.46 -5.41
N LEU A 131 6.22 2.88 -6.51
CA LEU A 131 6.62 4.08 -7.25
C LEU A 131 5.78 5.24 -6.73
N ASP A 132 6.45 6.25 -6.16
CA ASP A 132 5.81 7.28 -5.34
C ASP A 132 5.86 8.65 -6.04
N TRP A 133 4.74 9.38 -6.00
CA TRP A 133 4.63 10.75 -6.51
C TRP A 133 3.97 11.69 -5.52
N ARG A 134 4.50 12.91 -5.46
CA ARG A 134 3.86 14.05 -4.79
C ARG A 134 3.39 15.04 -5.85
N GLY A 135 2.10 15.03 -6.17
CA GLY A 135 1.58 15.75 -7.34
C GLY A 135 2.19 15.22 -8.63
N GLU A 136 2.82 16.09 -9.42
CA GLU A 136 3.53 15.72 -10.64
C GLU A 136 4.99 15.32 -10.41
N GLU A 137 5.53 15.58 -9.21
CA GLU A 137 6.91 15.29 -8.87
C GLU A 137 7.08 13.81 -8.47
N PRO A 138 7.94 13.04 -9.18
CA PRO A 138 8.28 11.69 -8.75
C PRO A 138 9.22 11.75 -7.55
N LEU A 139 8.94 10.96 -6.52
CA LEU A 139 9.82 10.74 -5.38
C LEU A 139 10.69 9.50 -5.68
N ASP A 140 11.64 9.66 -6.58
CA ASP A 140 12.43 8.55 -7.13
C ASP A 140 13.87 8.98 -7.41
N PRO A 141 14.68 9.25 -6.37
CA PRO A 141 16.07 9.68 -6.54
C PRO A 141 16.96 8.62 -7.23
N ALA A 142 16.57 7.35 -7.16
CA ALA A 142 17.29 6.25 -7.80
C ALA A 142 16.92 6.02 -9.28
N GLY A 143 15.89 6.70 -9.81
CA GLY A 143 15.41 6.54 -11.17
C GLY A 143 14.77 5.18 -11.46
N LEU A 144 14.17 4.54 -10.46
CA LEU A 144 13.59 3.20 -10.59
C LEU A 144 12.42 3.14 -11.56
N ARG A 145 11.67 4.23 -11.70
CA ARG A 145 10.55 4.32 -12.66
C ARG A 145 10.98 4.18 -14.12
N GLU A 146 12.24 4.51 -14.43
CA GLU A 146 12.82 4.41 -15.78
C GLU A 146 13.51 3.08 -16.03
N ARG A 147 13.47 2.17 -15.04
CA ARG A 147 14.10 0.86 -15.08
C ARG A 147 13.12 -0.29 -14.86
N PRO A 148 12.08 -0.43 -15.74
CA PRO A 148 11.06 -1.46 -15.56
C PRO A 148 11.62 -2.87 -15.58
N GLU A 149 12.79 -3.11 -16.16
CA GLU A 149 13.46 -4.40 -16.14
C GLU A 149 13.80 -4.89 -14.71
N LEU A 150 13.98 -3.96 -13.76
CA LEU A 150 14.27 -4.26 -12.35
C LEU A 150 13.02 -4.47 -11.50
N TRP A 151 11.83 -4.11 -12.00
CA TRP A 151 10.63 -4.15 -11.16
C TRP A 151 10.25 -5.58 -10.79
N PRO A 152 9.83 -5.80 -9.53
CA PRO A 152 9.25 -7.08 -9.11
C PRO A 152 7.89 -7.32 -9.78
N ARG A 153 7.30 -8.47 -9.48
CA ARG A 153 5.98 -8.83 -10.01
C ARG A 153 4.88 -7.83 -9.63
N ASP A 154 4.92 -7.28 -8.42
CA ASP A 154 3.92 -6.34 -7.91
C ASP A 154 4.50 -4.93 -7.81
N VAL A 155 3.84 -3.98 -8.48
CA VAL A 155 4.25 -2.57 -8.53
C VAL A 155 3.07 -1.69 -8.14
N ILE A 156 3.23 -0.92 -7.08
CA ILE A 156 2.25 0.07 -6.62
C ILE A 156 2.55 1.41 -7.32
N VAL A 157 1.52 2.07 -7.80
CA VAL A 157 1.57 3.48 -8.24
C VAL A 157 0.94 4.31 -7.13
N MET A 158 1.79 4.94 -6.33
CA MET A 158 1.39 5.71 -5.16
C MET A 158 1.33 7.20 -5.51
N THR A 159 0.13 7.75 -5.65
CA THR A 159 -0.08 9.19 -5.85
C THR A 159 -0.43 9.84 -4.51
N LEU A 160 0.59 10.25 -3.75
CA LEU A 160 0.45 10.77 -2.38
C LEU A 160 -0.53 11.95 -2.28
N ALA A 161 -0.50 12.87 -3.25
CA ALA A 161 -1.41 14.02 -3.26
C ALA A 161 -2.89 13.63 -3.37
N ARG A 162 -3.20 12.41 -3.80
CA ARG A 162 -4.58 11.89 -3.91
C ARG A 162 -5.00 11.05 -2.70
N VAL A 163 -4.06 10.65 -1.85
CA VAL A 163 -4.36 9.84 -0.66
C VAL A 163 -5.28 10.63 0.28
N GLY A 164 -6.39 10.02 0.69
CA GLY A 164 -7.35 10.63 1.61
C GLY A 164 -8.18 11.79 1.06
N THR A 165 -8.06 12.15 -0.22
CA THR A 165 -8.72 13.33 -0.80
C THR A 165 -9.99 13.02 -1.59
N ALA A 166 -10.28 11.75 -1.87
CA ALA A 166 -11.39 11.33 -2.72
C ALA A 166 -11.44 12.05 -4.09
N SER A 167 -10.27 12.30 -4.69
CA SER A 167 -10.14 13.01 -5.98
C SER A 167 -10.17 12.09 -7.21
N GLY A 168 -10.31 10.79 -7.00
CA GLY A 168 -10.19 9.75 -8.02
C GLY A 168 -8.75 9.27 -8.23
N PRO A 169 -8.54 8.02 -8.73
CA PRO A 169 -7.23 7.51 -9.10
C PRO A 169 -6.55 8.33 -10.20
N ASP A 170 -5.24 8.28 -10.26
CA ASP A 170 -4.46 8.88 -11.35
C ASP A 170 -4.39 7.93 -12.55
N PHE A 171 -5.46 7.87 -13.32
CA PHE A 171 -5.56 6.92 -14.44
C PHE A 171 -4.47 7.13 -15.49
N ALA A 172 -4.07 8.37 -15.77
CA ALA A 172 -3.04 8.64 -16.78
C ALA A 172 -1.69 8.06 -16.35
N ARG A 173 -1.33 8.24 -15.08
CA ARG A 173 -0.09 7.68 -14.50
C ARG A 173 -0.15 6.15 -14.42
N LEU A 174 -1.28 5.60 -13.99
CA LEU A 174 -1.51 4.16 -13.94
C LEU A 174 -1.37 3.52 -15.33
N ASP A 175 -1.97 4.10 -16.37
CA ASP A 175 -1.88 3.62 -17.74
C ASP A 175 -0.42 3.69 -18.27
N ALA A 176 0.35 4.72 -17.90
CA ALA A 176 1.75 4.84 -18.27
C ALA A 176 2.63 3.77 -17.62
N VAL A 177 2.48 3.57 -16.30
CA VAL A 177 3.22 2.53 -15.57
C VAL A 177 2.79 1.14 -16.00
N HIS A 178 1.50 0.90 -16.23
CA HIS A 178 0.99 -0.39 -16.70
C HIS A 178 1.58 -0.79 -18.04
N ARG A 179 1.69 0.15 -18.99
CA ARG A 179 2.36 -0.10 -20.27
C ARG A 179 3.84 -0.43 -20.10
N ALA A 180 4.55 0.28 -19.22
CA ALA A 180 5.96 0.01 -18.94
C ALA A 180 6.17 -1.34 -18.23
N ALA A 181 5.24 -1.73 -17.35
CA ALA A 181 5.26 -2.99 -16.62
C ALA A 181 5.09 -4.22 -17.53
N GLY A 182 4.37 -4.09 -18.64
CA GLY A 182 4.05 -5.19 -19.54
C GLY A 182 3.18 -6.26 -18.88
N SER A 183 3.02 -7.42 -19.52
CA SER A 183 2.15 -8.50 -19.03
C SER A 183 2.76 -9.33 -17.88
N ALA A 184 4.05 -9.19 -17.61
CA ALA A 184 4.73 -9.98 -16.59
C ALA A 184 4.51 -9.42 -15.16
N ARG A 185 4.00 -8.21 -15.02
CA ARG A 185 3.86 -7.52 -13.74
C ARG A 185 2.43 -7.11 -13.48
N ARG A 186 2.09 -6.98 -12.21
CA ARG A 186 0.79 -6.52 -11.73
C ARG A 186 0.93 -5.10 -11.19
N VAL A 187 0.15 -4.19 -11.72
CA VAL A 187 0.13 -2.80 -11.26
C VAL A 187 -1.04 -2.58 -10.30
N TRP A 188 -0.76 -1.92 -9.20
CA TRP A 188 -1.71 -1.64 -8.13
C TRP A 188 -1.88 -0.13 -7.96
N ALA A 189 -3.13 0.33 -7.88
CA ALA A 189 -3.43 1.73 -7.68
C ALA A 189 -3.38 2.11 -6.20
N ALA A 190 -2.80 3.28 -5.87
CA ALA A 190 -2.84 3.83 -4.52
C ALA A 190 -3.08 5.34 -4.55
N GLY A 191 -4.13 5.75 -3.84
CA GLY A 191 -4.57 7.14 -3.73
C GLY A 191 -5.81 7.48 -4.54
N GLY A 192 -6.73 8.15 -3.91
CA GLY A 192 -7.88 8.83 -4.53
C GLY A 192 -9.13 8.00 -4.77
N VAL A 193 -9.13 6.68 -4.64
CA VAL A 193 -10.31 5.82 -4.88
C VAL A 193 -11.54 6.35 -4.14
N ARG A 194 -12.62 6.63 -4.87
CA ARG A 194 -13.85 7.22 -4.36
C ARG A 194 -14.91 6.18 -4.01
N GLY A 195 -14.98 5.11 -4.80
CA GLY A 195 -16.00 4.08 -4.65
C GLY A 195 -15.91 3.01 -5.72
N LEU A 196 -17.01 2.28 -5.91
CA LEU A 196 -17.08 1.11 -6.79
C LEU A 196 -16.74 1.45 -8.26
N GLU A 197 -17.28 2.55 -8.80
CA GLU A 197 -17.02 2.96 -10.19
C GLU A 197 -15.51 3.11 -10.48
N ASP A 198 -14.74 3.68 -9.54
CA ASP A 198 -13.29 3.80 -9.72
C ASP A 198 -12.62 2.42 -9.76
N LEU A 199 -13.08 1.46 -8.94
CA LEU A 199 -12.55 0.10 -8.93
C LEU A 199 -12.88 -0.67 -10.22
N GLU A 200 -14.10 -0.53 -10.73
CA GLU A 200 -14.52 -1.09 -12.01
C GLU A 200 -13.66 -0.52 -13.16
N ARG A 201 -13.46 0.80 -13.20
CA ARG A 201 -12.61 1.48 -14.19
C ARG A 201 -11.14 1.07 -14.11
N LEU A 202 -10.61 0.79 -12.91
CA LEU A 202 -9.27 0.25 -12.73
C LEU A 202 -9.16 -1.16 -13.30
N TRP A 203 -10.16 -2.00 -13.02
CA TRP A 203 -10.23 -3.37 -13.54
C TRP A 203 -10.28 -3.40 -15.07
N GLU A 204 -11.13 -2.59 -15.70
CA GLU A 204 -11.23 -2.47 -17.17
C GLU A 204 -9.89 -2.07 -17.84
N ARG A 205 -8.99 -1.42 -17.09
CA ARG A 205 -7.64 -1.03 -17.55
C ARG A 205 -6.57 -2.09 -17.29
N GLY A 206 -6.94 -3.25 -16.75
CA GLY A 206 -5.99 -4.30 -16.40
C GLY A 206 -5.16 -3.99 -15.14
N ILE A 207 -5.60 -3.02 -14.31
CA ILE A 207 -4.97 -2.75 -13.02
C ILE A 207 -5.36 -3.86 -12.05
N ALA A 208 -4.37 -4.47 -11.42
CA ALA A 208 -4.54 -5.70 -10.63
C ALA A 208 -5.34 -5.50 -9.34
N GLY A 209 -5.44 -4.28 -8.86
CA GLY A 209 -6.21 -3.92 -7.67
C GLY A 209 -5.87 -2.52 -7.16
N ALA A 210 -6.44 -2.18 -5.99
CA ALA A 210 -6.25 -0.87 -5.39
C ALA A 210 -6.05 -0.94 -3.88
N LEU A 211 -5.19 -0.06 -3.37
CA LEU A 211 -5.02 0.19 -1.95
C LEU A 211 -6.06 1.23 -1.51
N VAL A 212 -7.03 0.81 -0.72
CA VAL A 212 -8.16 1.64 -0.30
C VAL A 212 -8.14 1.83 1.21
N ALA A 213 -8.41 3.04 1.67
CA ALA A 213 -8.62 3.37 3.08
C ALA A 213 -9.91 4.20 3.26
N THR A 214 -9.87 5.49 2.91
CA THR A 214 -10.93 6.45 3.19
C THR A 214 -12.30 6.00 2.71
N ALA A 215 -12.43 5.43 1.51
CA ALA A 215 -13.72 4.99 0.99
C ALA A 215 -14.33 3.80 1.77
N LEU A 216 -13.51 3.02 2.49
CA LEU A 216 -13.98 2.00 3.42
C LEU A 216 -14.43 2.64 4.73
N HIS A 217 -13.60 3.50 5.33
CA HIS A 217 -13.87 4.13 6.61
C HIS A 217 -15.07 5.10 6.58
N ASP A 218 -15.33 5.76 5.45
CA ASP A 218 -16.50 6.64 5.29
C ASP A 218 -17.75 5.92 4.74
N GLY A 219 -17.64 4.60 4.48
CA GLY A 219 -18.75 3.73 4.08
C GLY A 219 -19.20 3.88 2.62
N ARG A 220 -18.40 4.53 1.75
CA ARG A 220 -18.65 4.57 0.29
C ARG A 220 -18.36 3.23 -0.39
N LEU A 221 -17.52 2.40 0.22
CA LEU A 221 -17.31 1.01 -0.14
C LEU A 221 -17.71 0.13 1.04
N GLY A 222 -18.96 -0.28 1.04
CA GLY A 222 -19.52 -1.20 2.01
C GLY A 222 -19.56 -2.65 1.51
N ARG A 223 -20.24 -3.52 2.26
CA ARG A 223 -20.37 -4.96 1.90
C ARG A 223 -20.98 -5.16 0.52
N THR A 224 -22.02 -4.37 0.18
CA THR A 224 -22.75 -4.49 -1.08
C THR A 224 -21.86 -4.16 -2.27
N GLU A 225 -21.11 -3.06 -2.21
CA GLU A 225 -20.20 -2.62 -3.27
C GLU A 225 -19.05 -3.63 -3.46
N LEU A 226 -18.49 -4.13 -2.35
CA LEU A 226 -17.40 -5.12 -2.38
C LEU A 226 -17.88 -6.49 -2.89
N ALA A 227 -19.11 -6.91 -2.56
CA ALA A 227 -19.69 -8.15 -3.09
C ALA A 227 -19.90 -8.05 -4.61
N ARG A 228 -20.47 -6.94 -5.10
CA ARG A 228 -20.65 -6.69 -6.54
C ARG A 228 -19.33 -6.71 -7.29
N LEU A 229 -18.28 -6.09 -6.73
CA LEU A 229 -16.95 -6.12 -7.34
C LEU A 229 -16.43 -7.56 -7.43
N ALA A 230 -16.58 -8.36 -6.38
CA ALA A 230 -16.13 -9.76 -6.37
C ALA A 230 -16.84 -10.60 -7.44
N GLU A 231 -18.13 -10.37 -7.68
CA GLU A 231 -18.92 -11.05 -8.73
C GLU A 231 -18.48 -10.64 -10.15
N SER A 232 -18.08 -9.37 -10.34
CA SER A 232 -17.64 -8.87 -11.65
C SER A 232 -16.22 -9.29 -12.05
N VAL A 233 -15.42 -9.78 -11.09
CA VAL A 233 -14.01 -10.16 -11.25
C VAL A 233 -13.83 -11.70 -11.27
N ALA A 234 -14.87 -12.45 -10.88
CA ALA A 234 -14.88 -13.93 -10.87
C ALA A 234 -15.10 -14.49 -12.29
#